data_2348dddbc37c47e4c76deb499da2eeef
#
_entry.id   2348dddbc37c47e4c76deb499da2eeef
#
_cell.length_a   1.000
_cell.length_b   1.000
_cell.length_c   1.000
_cell.angle_alpha   90.00
_cell.angle_beta   90.00
_cell.angle_gamma   90.00
#
_symmetry.space_group_name_H-M   'P 1'
#
loop_
_entity.id
_entity.type
_entity.pdbx_description
1 polymer ?
#
loop_
_entity_poly.entity_id
_entity_poly.type
_entity_poly.pdbx_seq_one_letter_code
_entity_poly.pdbx_strand_id
1 'polypeptide(L)'
;MDPSIEECRMSDHTHGSAKSTVFVENDRVIVTEWRFAPGANTGWHKHGHDYVVVPLMDGKVRLETPTGPAHAEMKAGVPYFRHAGVEHDVINANETDYAFIEIELK
;
A
#
# COMPACT_ATOMS: atom_id res chain seq x y z
N MET A 1 6.26 3.70 12.13
CA MET A 1 6.59 3.09 12.31
C MET A 1 6.89 2.76 12.61
N ASP A 2 6.93 3.17 12.09
CA ASP A 2 7.33 2.65 12.17
C ASP A 2 7.73 2.33 12.34
N PRO A 3 7.94 2.47 12.06
CA PRO A 3 8.51 1.93 12.13
C PRO A 3 8.79 1.49 12.17
N SER A 4 9.00 1.54 11.83
CA SER A 4 9.40 0.95 11.78
C SER A 4 9.80 0.76 11.63
N ILE A 5 9.96 0.88 11.30
CA ILE A 5 10.44 0.41 11.14
C ILE A 5 11.13 0.23 11.23
N GLU A 6 11.32 0.35 11.08
CA GLU A 6 12.03 -0.09 11.13
C GLU A 6 12.29 -0.72 11.20
N GLU A 7 12.38 -0.89 10.96
CA GLU A 7 12.68 -1.61 10.90
C GLU A 7 12.75 -2.18 10.54
N CYS A 8 12.78 -2.31 10.18
CA CYS A 8 12.93 -2.92 9.71
C CYS A 8 13.18 -3.19 9.27
N ARG A 9 13.23 -3.48 8.93
CA ARG A 9 13.61 -3.88 8.55
C ARG A 9 13.94 -4.38 8.13
N MET A 10 13.95 -4.70 7.91
CA MET A 10 14.34 -5.20 7.55
C MET A 10 14.52 -5.74 7.03
N SER A 11 14.56 -5.98 6.62
CA SER A 11 14.82 -6.43 6.15
C SER A 11 15.12 -6.40 5.29
N ASP A 12 15.22 -6.43 4.66
CA ASP A 12 15.60 -6.32 3.96
C ASP A 12 15.68 -5.50 3.56
N HIS A 13 15.70 -5.47 3.40
CA HIS A 13 16.03 -4.55 2.91
C HIS A 13 16.60 -4.07 1.68
N THR A 14 16.66 -4.65 0.75
CA THR A 14 17.18 -4.44 -0.59
C THR A 14 16.38 -3.44 -1.38
N HIS A 15 15.12 -3.43 -1.12
CA HIS A 15 14.19 -2.61 -1.92
C HIS A 15 13.70 -1.38 -1.20
N GLY A 16 13.82 -1.35 0.08
CA GLY A 16 13.36 -0.20 0.84
C GLY A 16 11.87 -0.21 1.10
N SER A 17 11.44 0.76 1.88
CA SER A 17 10.06 0.89 2.31
C SER A 17 9.32 1.91 1.47
N ALA A 18 8.04 1.66 1.22
CA ALA A 18 7.13 2.65 0.68
C ALA A 18 7.00 3.81 1.66
N LYS A 19 6.71 5.00 1.14
CA LYS A 19 6.52 6.19 1.95
C LYS A 19 5.04 6.54 1.99
N SER A 20 4.54 6.80 3.19
CA SER A 20 3.15 7.20 3.37
C SER A 20 3.08 8.65 3.81
N THR A 21 2.09 9.37 3.29
CA THR A 21 1.81 10.75 3.69
C THR A 21 0.30 10.85 3.94
N VAL A 22 -0.08 11.21 5.15
CA VAL A 22 -1.49 11.39 5.48
C VAL A 22 -1.90 12.79 5.02
N PHE A 23 -2.84 12.85 4.10
CA PHE A 23 -3.35 14.11 3.55
C PHE A 23 -4.54 14.63 4.32
N VAL A 24 -5.42 13.73 4.76
CA VAL A 24 -6.63 14.09 5.49
C VAL A 24 -6.85 13.06 6.59
N GLU A 25 -7.13 13.53 7.78
CA GLU A 25 -7.57 12.64 8.85
C GLU A 25 -8.59 13.36 9.70
N ASN A 26 -9.77 12.75 9.85
CA ASN A 26 -10.82 13.26 10.70
C ASN A 26 -11.59 12.08 11.30
N ASP A 27 -12.77 12.33 11.85
CA ASP A 27 -13.56 11.27 12.49
C ASP A 27 -14.23 10.33 11.49
N ARG A 28 -14.10 10.59 10.19
CA ARG A 28 -14.77 9.80 9.15
C ARG A 28 -13.81 9.08 8.22
N VAL A 29 -12.68 9.68 7.90
CA VAL A 29 -11.75 9.12 6.90
C VAL A 29 -10.31 9.37 7.30
N ILE A 30 -9.44 8.50 6.77
CA ILE A 30 -8.00 8.75 6.72
C ILE A 30 -7.60 8.62 5.25
N VAL A 31 -7.07 9.69 4.66
CA VAL A 31 -6.62 9.70 3.27
C VAL A 31 -5.11 9.73 3.26
N THR A 32 -4.50 8.68 2.74
CA THR A 32 -3.04 8.50 2.75
C THR A 32 -2.55 8.28 1.33
N GLU A 33 -1.49 9.00 0.97
CA GLU A 33 -0.77 8.70 -0.27
C GLU A 33 0.36 7.74 0.04
N TRP A 34 0.48 6.69 -0.77
CA TRP A 34 1.58 5.74 -0.71
C TRP A 34 2.42 5.87 -1.96
N ARG A 35 3.74 6.05 -1.79
CA ARG A 35 4.70 6.14 -2.88
C ARG A 35 5.78 5.08 -2.73
N PHE A 36 6.12 4.44 -3.85
CA PHE A 36 7.02 3.28 -3.88
C PHE A 36 8.09 3.50 -4.93
N ALA A 37 9.35 3.37 -4.55
CA ALA A 37 10.41 3.11 -5.54
C ALA A 37 10.22 1.71 -6.11
N PRO A 38 10.85 1.36 -7.23
CA PRO A 38 10.75 0.00 -7.77
C PRO A 38 11.15 -1.04 -6.72
N GLY A 39 10.30 -2.04 -6.53
CA GLY A 39 10.53 -3.11 -5.56
C GLY A 39 10.22 -2.75 -4.12
N ALA A 40 9.95 -1.49 -3.81
CA ALA A 40 9.63 -1.09 -2.44
C ALA A 40 8.28 -1.66 -2.00
N ASN A 41 8.10 -1.80 -0.69
CA ASN A 41 6.90 -2.43 -0.14
C ASN A 41 6.39 -1.69 1.09
N THR A 42 5.11 -1.88 1.38
CA THR A 42 4.47 -1.31 2.57
C THR A 42 4.89 -2.00 3.85
N GLY A 43 5.29 -3.27 3.78
CA GLY A 43 5.39 -4.17 4.91
C GLY A 43 4.05 -4.87 5.15
N TRP A 44 4.11 -5.97 5.90
CA TRP A 44 2.90 -6.72 6.23
C TRP A 44 2.03 -5.88 7.16
N HIS A 45 0.75 -5.76 6.83
CA HIS A 45 -0.19 -5.01 7.65
C HIS A 45 -1.58 -5.56 7.50
N LYS A 46 -2.42 -5.28 8.48
CA LYS A 46 -3.83 -5.65 8.49
C LYS A 46 -4.66 -4.38 8.54
N HIS A 47 -5.63 -4.29 7.63
CA HIS A 47 -6.50 -3.12 7.55
C HIS A 47 -7.60 -3.20 8.63
N GLY A 48 -7.68 -2.18 9.46
CA GLY A 48 -8.68 -2.07 10.51
C GLY A 48 -9.98 -1.41 10.06
N HIS A 49 -10.03 -0.92 8.83
CA HIS A 49 -11.18 -0.21 8.26
C HIS A 49 -11.44 -0.70 6.85
N ASP A 50 -12.69 -0.55 6.39
CA ASP A 50 -12.96 -0.65 4.95
C ASP A 50 -12.23 0.49 4.25
N TYR A 51 -11.80 0.28 3.02
CA TYR A 51 -11.01 1.30 2.33
C TYR A 51 -11.19 1.25 0.83
N VAL A 52 -10.92 2.41 0.22
CA VAL A 52 -10.92 2.59 -1.23
C VAL A 52 -9.49 2.92 -1.65
N VAL A 53 -9.02 2.31 -2.72
CA VAL A 53 -7.71 2.61 -3.30
C VAL A 53 -7.92 3.29 -4.64
N VAL A 54 -7.24 4.43 -4.84
CA VAL A 54 -7.27 5.16 -6.10
C VAL A 54 -5.85 5.18 -6.66
N PRO A 55 -5.55 4.34 -7.67
CA PRO A 55 -4.24 4.37 -8.31
C PRO A 55 -3.98 5.71 -8.98
N LEU A 56 -2.76 6.23 -8.85
CA LEU A 56 -2.37 7.49 -9.49
C LEU A 56 -1.73 7.27 -10.85
N MET A 57 -1.38 6.04 -11.18
CA MET A 57 -0.79 5.69 -12.48
C MET A 57 -1.10 4.23 -12.78
N ASP A 58 -0.99 3.86 -14.05
CA ASP A 58 -1.10 2.47 -14.47
C ASP A 58 0.11 1.70 -13.95
N GLY A 59 -0.09 0.46 -13.55
CA GLY A 59 1.01 -0.37 -13.11
C GLY A 59 0.55 -1.66 -12.50
N LYS A 60 1.51 -2.40 -11.93
CA LYS A 60 1.25 -3.68 -11.27
C LYS A 60 1.75 -3.65 -9.86
N VAL A 61 1.06 -4.35 -8.99
CA VAL A 61 1.54 -4.60 -7.63
C VAL A 61 1.55 -6.10 -7.40
N ARG A 62 2.52 -6.56 -6.61
CA ARG A 62 2.52 -7.90 -6.05
C ARG A 62 2.03 -7.81 -4.62
N LEU A 63 1.22 -8.76 -4.23
CA LEU A 63 0.66 -8.83 -2.89
C LEU A 63 1.12 -10.12 -2.26
N GLU A 64 1.75 -10.03 -1.08
CA GLU A 64 1.92 -11.19 -0.23
C GLU A 64 0.69 -11.27 0.64
N THR A 65 0.04 -12.43 0.69
CA THR A 65 -1.21 -12.61 1.43
C THR A 65 -1.12 -13.87 2.30
N PRO A 66 -2.07 -14.08 3.23
CA PRO A 66 -2.04 -15.29 4.05
C PRO A 66 -2.11 -16.60 3.24
N THR A 67 -2.61 -16.54 2.01
CA THR A 67 -2.73 -17.72 1.15
C THR A 67 -1.68 -17.75 0.04
N GLY A 68 -0.69 -16.87 0.11
CA GLY A 68 0.42 -16.84 -0.85
C GLY A 68 0.41 -15.59 -1.70
N PRO A 69 1.32 -15.50 -2.68
CA PRO A 69 1.43 -14.30 -3.49
C PRO A 69 0.29 -14.15 -4.49
N ALA A 70 -0.05 -12.92 -4.77
CA ALA A 70 -1.05 -12.55 -5.77
C ALA A 70 -0.54 -11.32 -6.53
N HIS A 71 -1.15 -11.03 -7.67
CA HIS A 71 -0.80 -9.87 -8.47
C HIS A 71 -2.06 -9.12 -8.84
N ALA A 72 -1.95 -7.80 -8.96
CA ALA A 72 -3.06 -6.97 -9.40
C ALA A 72 -2.57 -5.93 -10.39
N GLU A 73 -3.37 -5.67 -11.42
CA GLU A 73 -3.14 -4.56 -12.34
C GLU A 73 -3.95 -3.38 -11.89
N MET A 74 -3.30 -2.22 -11.88
CA MET A 74 -3.86 -0.97 -11.41
C MET A 74 -4.00 -0.03 -12.58
N LYS A 75 -5.12 0.68 -12.66
CA LYS A 75 -5.37 1.68 -13.69
C LYS A 75 -5.52 3.05 -13.04
N ALA A 76 -4.80 4.04 -13.58
CA ALA A 76 -4.85 5.40 -13.07
C ALA A 76 -6.29 5.90 -13.00
N GLY A 77 -6.68 6.40 -11.84
CA GLY A 77 -8.00 6.98 -11.61
C GLY A 77 -9.16 5.99 -11.52
N VAL A 78 -8.89 4.69 -11.57
CA VAL A 78 -9.95 3.66 -11.44
C VAL A 78 -9.88 3.08 -10.03
N PRO A 79 -10.77 3.51 -9.12
CA PRO A 79 -10.70 3.06 -7.73
C PRO A 79 -11.30 1.67 -7.54
N TYR A 80 -10.90 1.04 -6.44
CA TYR A 80 -11.52 -0.21 -6.00
C TYR A 80 -11.69 -0.21 -4.48
N PHE A 81 -12.60 -1.06 -4.01
CA PHE A 81 -12.99 -1.16 -2.61
C PHE A 81 -12.48 -2.45 -2.00
N ARG A 82 -12.08 -2.39 -0.72
CA ARG A 82 -11.70 -3.58 0.07
C ARG A 82 -12.30 -3.47 1.45
N HIS A 83 -12.63 -4.61 2.03
CA HIS A 83 -13.19 -4.69 3.38
C HIS A 83 -12.10 -4.67 4.44
N ALA A 84 -12.46 -4.23 5.63
CA ALA A 84 -11.62 -4.36 6.83
C ALA A 84 -11.25 -5.84 7.02
N GLY A 85 -10.08 -6.07 7.59
CA GLY A 85 -9.58 -7.42 7.86
C GLY A 85 -8.62 -7.95 6.81
N VAL A 86 -8.48 -7.29 5.67
CA VAL A 86 -7.49 -7.68 4.66
C VAL A 86 -6.09 -7.56 5.26
N GLU A 87 -5.29 -8.62 5.10
CA GLU A 87 -3.88 -8.64 5.51
C GLU A 87 -3.02 -8.86 4.29
N HIS A 88 -1.98 -8.07 4.16
CA HIS A 88 -1.07 -8.23 3.03
C HIS A 88 0.18 -7.36 3.18
N ASP A 89 1.13 -7.61 2.29
CA ASP A 89 2.26 -6.73 2.01
C ASP A 89 2.11 -6.32 0.54
N VAL A 90 2.16 -5.03 0.26
CA VAL A 90 2.00 -4.50 -1.11
C VAL A 90 3.37 -4.11 -1.63
N ILE A 91 3.77 -4.66 -2.78
CA ILE A 91 5.08 -4.45 -3.38
C ILE A 91 4.90 -3.84 -4.77
N ASN A 92 5.67 -2.79 -5.06
CA ASN A 92 5.72 -2.20 -6.40
C ASN A 92 6.41 -3.19 -7.35
N ALA A 93 5.65 -3.75 -8.29
CA ALA A 93 6.15 -4.71 -9.27
C ALA A 93 6.48 -4.06 -10.61
N ASN A 94 6.73 -2.75 -10.61
CA ASN A 94 7.09 -2.00 -11.81
C ASN A 94 8.57 -1.62 -11.76
N GLU A 95 9.11 -1.26 -12.92
CA GLU A 95 10.50 -0.79 -13.03
C GLU A 95 10.60 0.71 -12.78
N THR A 96 9.47 1.37 -12.55
CA THR A 96 9.39 2.81 -12.27
C THR A 96 8.69 3.00 -10.92
N ASP A 97 8.75 4.22 -10.42
CA ASP A 97 8.01 4.60 -9.20
C ASP A 97 6.52 4.36 -9.39
N TYR A 98 5.85 4.05 -8.29
CA TYR A 98 4.42 3.82 -8.28
C TYR A 98 3.78 4.55 -7.11
N ALA A 99 2.51 4.95 -7.25
CA ALA A 99 1.80 5.62 -6.17
C ALA A 99 0.30 5.38 -6.25
N PHE A 100 -0.34 5.38 -5.10
CA PHE A 100 -1.81 5.36 -5.02
C PHE A 100 -2.27 6.12 -3.77
N ILE A 101 -3.56 6.48 -3.79
CA ILE A 101 -4.23 7.07 -2.63
C ILE A 101 -5.08 5.98 -1.98
N GLU A 102 -5.00 5.89 -0.66
CA GLU A 102 -5.81 4.98 0.14
C GLU A 102 -6.73 5.80 1.01
N ILE A 103 -8.03 5.51 0.93
CA ILE A 103 -9.06 6.22 1.70
C ILE A 103 -9.67 5.21 2.66
N GLU A 104 -9.30 5.31 3.93
CA GLU A 104 -9.86 4.44 4.97
C GLU A 104 -11.13 5.07 5.52
N LEU A 105 -12.17 4.26 5.63
CA LEU A 105 -13.50 4.70 6.07
C LEU A 105 -13.69 4.28 7.53
N LYS A 106 -13.80 5.24 8.40
CA LYS A 106 -13.95 4.97 9.84
C LYS A 106 -15.39 4.66 10.22
#